data_dbeeb5e0bfd3475ba389bd8759078f09
#
_entry.id   dbeeb5e0bfd3475ba389bd8759078f09
#
_cell.length_a   1.000
_cell.length_b   1.000
_cell.length_c   1.000
_cell.angle_alpha   90.00
_cell.angle_beta   90.00
_cell.angle_gamma   90.00
#
_symmetry.space_group_name_H-M   'P 1'
#
loop_
_entity.id
_entity.type
_entity.pdbx_description
1 polymer ?
#
loop_
_entity_poly.entity_id
_entity_poly.type
_entity_poly.pdbx_seq_one_letter_code
_entity_poly.pdbx_strand_id
1 'polypeptide(L)'
;MTFRLAAVSFLNTIPLIDWFEQTGDQRVALSLALPSRLGGMLAAGEADVALLPVVEIFRGASSGMLPGTGIACRGDVDTVKMFYRGDPTGLESVAVDRGSRTSVVLLRILLQEQFGIRPEFTEIEPR
;
A
#
# COMPACT_ATOMS: atom_id res chain seq x y z
N MET A 1 -22.22 13.61 -13.15
CA MET A 1 -21.69 12.35 -12.58
C MET A 1 -20.44 12.71 -11.77
N THR A 2 -20.37 12.32 -10.52
CA THR A 2 -19.23 12.60 -9.65
C THR A 2 -18.43 11.31 -9.46
N PHE A 3 -17.14 11.34 -9.76
CA PHE A 3 -16.24 10.21 -9.53
C PHE A 3 -15.78 10.18 -8.07
N ARG A 4 -15.84 9.02 -7.43
CA ARG A 4 -15.38 8.81 -6.07
C ARG A 4 -13.93 8.33 -6.11
N LEU A 5 -13.02 9.18 -5.69
CA LEU A 5 -11.58 8.91 -5.61
C LEU A 5 -11.19 8.58 -4.17
N ALA A 6 -10.63 7.41 -3.93
CA ALA A 6 -10.09 7.02 -2.63
C ALA A 6 -8.56 7.02 -2.68
N ALA A 7 -7.92 7.68 -1.71
CA ALA A 7 -6.48 7.82 -1.64
C ALA A 7 -5.95 7.54 -0.23
N VAL A 8 -4.65 7.28 -0.09
CA VAL A 8 -4.01 7.13 1.22
C VAL A 8 -3.78 8.48 1.87
N SER A 9 -3.92 8.53 3.20
CA SER A 9 -3.68 9.74 4.00
C SER A 9 -2.20 9.98 4.33
N PHE A 10 -1.30 9.67 3.39
CA PHE A 10 0.14 9.83 3.58
C PHE A 10 0.68 11.05 2.83
N LEU A 11 1.76 11.62 3.35
CA LEU A 11 2.38 12.82 2.79
C LEU A 11 2.77 12.67 1.30
N ASN A 12 3.22 11.50 0.88
CA ASN A 12 3.59 11.20 -0.50
C ASN A 12 2.40 11.13 -1.47
N THR A 13 1.17 11.13 -0.97
CA THR A 13 -0.05 11.19 -1.77
C THR A 13 -0.42 12.63 -2.17
N ILE A 14 0.01 13.62 -1.40
CA ILE A 14 -0.34 15.03 -1.62
C ILE A 14 -0.15 15.47 -3.08
N PRO A 15 0.97 15.19 -3.76
CA PRO A 15 1.14 15.60 -5.16
C PRO A 15 0.08 15.05 -6.13
N LEU A 16 -0.59 13.96 -5.76
CA LEU A 16 -1.63 13.33 -6.59
C LEU A 16 -3.03 13.87 -6.33
N ILE A 17 -3.27 14.42 -5.13
CA ILE A 17 -4.62 14.82 -4.68
C ILE A 17 -4.77 16.33 -4.44
N ASP A 18 -3.66 17.06 -4.27
CA ASP A 18 -3.64 18.48 -3.91
C ASP A 18 -4.50 19.34 -4.85
N TRP A 19 -4.45 19.07 -6.15
CA TRP A 19 -5.28 19.78 -7.11
C TRP A 19 -6.79 19.64 -6.82
N PHE A 20 -7.24 18.44 -6.46
CA PHE A 20 -8.65 18.19 -6.13
C PHE A 20 -9.08 18.88 -4.83
N GLU A 21 -8.18 18.89 -3.83
CA GLU A 21 -8.41 19.56 -2.55
C GLU A 21 -8.49 21.09 -2.72
N GLN A 22 -7.57 21.67 -3.49
CA GLN A 22 -7.51 23.11 -3.69
C GLN A 22 -8.62 23.66 -4.58
N THR A 23 -8.99 22.95 -5.63
CA THR A 23 -9.99 23.43 -6.60
C THR A 23 -11.41 23.17 -6.17
N GLY A 24 -11.62 22.19 -5.27
CA GLY A 24 -12.97 21.76 -4.89
C GLY A 24 -13.79 21.26 -6.07
N ASP A 25 -13.16 20.61 -7.04
CA ASP A 25 -13.83 20.16 -8.28
C ASP A 25 -14.97 19.19 -7.94
N GLN A 26 -16.20 19.65 -8.11
CA GLN A 26 -17.42 18.87 -7.81
C GLN A 26 -17.57 17.59 -8.64
N ARG A 27 -16.74 17.41 -9.66
CA ARG A 27 -16.70 16.15 -10.44
C ARG A 27 -15.99 15.03 -9.72
N VAL A 28 -15.24 15.32 -8.65
CA VAL A 28 -14.49 14.34 -7.85
C VAL A 28 -14.86 14.47 -6.38
N ALA A 29 -15.30 13.36 -5.80
CA ALA A 29 -15.45 13.21 -4.35
C ALA A 29 -14.24 12.46 -3.80
N LEU A 30 -13.32 13.19 -3.16
CA LEU A 30 -12.11 12.62 -2.56
C LEU A 30 -12.41 12.07 -1.17
N SER A 31 -11.92 10.86 -0.89
CA SER A 31 -11.90 10.24 0.45
C SER A 31 -10.50 9.72 0.77
N LEU A 32 -10.09 9.88 2.04
CA LEU A 32 -8.78 9.41 2.52
C LEU A 32 -8.96 8.20 3.44
N ALA A 33 -8.16 7.16 3.22
CA ALA A 33 -8.22 5.93 4.01
C ALA A 33 -6.83 5.28 4.14
N LEU A 34 -6.72 4.30 5.03
CA LEU A 34 -5.52 3.48 5.14
C LEU A 34 -5.36 2.57 3.90
N PRO A 35 -4.13 2.26 3.46
CA PRO A 35 -3.87 1.40 2.31
C PRO A 35 -4.60 0.05 2.35
N SER A 36 -4.74 -0.53 3.54
CA SER A 36 -5.42 -1.80 3.76
C SER A 36 -6.93 -1.75 3.50
N ARG A 37 -7.56 -0.56 3.50
CA ARG A 37 -9.01 -0.38 3.28
C ARG A 37 -9.37 -0.13 1.81
N LEU A 38 -8.46 0.45 1.05
CA LEU A 38 -8.76 0.95 -0.30
C LEU A 38 -9.23 -0.14 -1.28
N GLY A 39 -8.65 -1.35 -1.19
CA GLY A 39 -9.10 -2.49 -2.00
C GLY A 39 -10.54 -2.89 -1.71
N GLY A 40 -10.93 -2.88 -0.42
CA GLY A 40 -12.30 -3.14 0.01
C GLY A 40 -13.28 -2.08 -0.49
N MET A 41 -12.90 -0.81 -0.46
CA MET A 41 -13.73 0.31 -0.97
C MET A 41 -14.02 0.18 -2.47
N LEU A 42 -13.04 -0.22 -3.28
CA LEU A 42 -13.26 -0.53 -4.69
C LEU A 42 -14.21 -1.72 -4.88
N ALA A 43 -13.95 -2.82 -4.18
CA ALA A 43 -14.76 -4.03 -4.30
C ALA A 43 -16.21 -3.82 -3.86
N ALA A 44 -16.44 -2.99 -2.83
CA ALA A 44 -17.77 -2.61 -2.36
C ALA A 44 -18.46 -1.56 -3.23
N GLY A 45 -17.78 -1.02 -4.25
CA GLY A 45 -18.30 0.09 -5.06
C GLY A 45 -18.43 1.40 -4.28
N GLU A 46 -17.69 1.58 -3.20
CA GLU A 46 -17.62 2.83 -2.43
C GLU A 46 -16.69 3.85 -3.11
N ALA A 47 -15.76 3.38 -3.93
CA ALA A 47 -14.88 4.19 -4.77
C ALA A 47 -14.92 3.69 -6.22
N ASP A 48 -14.79 4.61 -7.17
CA ASP A 48 -14.69 4.33 -8.60
C ASP A 48 -13.22 4.21 -9.02
N VAL A 49 -12.35 4.94 -8.32
CA VAL A 49 -10.89 4.94 -8.49
C VAL A 49 -10.24 4.95 -7.11
N ALA A 50 -9.16 4.18 -6.93
CA ALA A 50 -8.41 4.19 -5.68
C ALA A 50 -6.90 4.09 -5.91
N LEU A 51 -6.12 4.75 -5.05
CA LEU A 51 -4.67 4.59 -4.98
C LEU A 51 -4.34 3.31 -4.21
N LEU A 52 -4.16 2.21 -4.93
CA LEU A 52 -3.96 0.89 -4.33
C LEU A 52 -2.48 0.53 -4.15
N PRO A 53 -2.12 -0.21 -3.09
CA PRO A 53 -0.88 -0.98 -3.08
C PRO A 53 -0.84 -1.94 -4.26
N VAL A 54 0.28 -2.00 -4.99
CA VAL A 54 0.39 -2.79 -6.21
C VAL A 54 0.04 -4.28 -6.02
N VAL A 55 0.30 -4.83 -4.84
CA VAL A 55 -0.07 -6.23 -4.53
C VAL A 55 -1.59 -6.47 -4.59
N GLU A 56 -2.42 -5.47 -4.31
CA GLU A 56 -3.87 -5.60 -4.39
C GLU A 56 -4.34 -5.72 -5.85
N ILE A 57 -3.63 -5.09 -6.79
CA ILE A 57 -3.88 -5.26 -8.22
C ILE A 57 -3.60 -6.71 -8.64
N PHE A 58 -2.47 -7.28 -8.19
CA PHE A 58 -2.14 -8.68 -8.46
C PHE A 58 -3.13 -9.67 -7.83
N ARG A 59 -3.82 -9.28 -6.76
CA ARG A 59 -4.89 -10.06 -6.11
C ARG A 59 -6.26 -9.89 -6.78
N GLY A 60 -6.36 -9.06 -7.81
CA GLY A 60 -7.59 -8.83 -8.53
C GLY A 60 -8.55 -7.83 -7.87
N ALA A 61 -8.06 -6.96 -6.99
CA ALA A 61 -8.88 -5.93 -6.34
C ALA A 61 -9.38 -4.85 -7.31
N SER A 62 -8.89 -4.79 -8.54
CA SER A 62 -9.31 -3.83 -9.55
C SER A 62 -9.39 -4.47 -10.93
N SER A 63 -10.31 -3.98 -11.77
CA SER A 63 -10.48 -4.41 -13.16
C SER A 63 -9.51 -3.73 -14.14
N GLY A 64 -8.79 -2.70 -13.69
CA GLY A 64 -7.85 -1.97 -14.52
C GLY A 64 -6.96 -1.02 -13.71
N MET A 65 -6.06 -0.37 -14.40
CA MET A 65 -5.12 0.61 -13.85
C MET A 65 -5.08 1.85 -14.73
N LEU A 66 -5.14 3.03 -14.11
CA LEU A 66 -4.92 4.29 -14.81
C LEU A 66 -3.41 4.48 -15.03
N PRO A 67 -2.96 4.60 -16.28
CA PRO A 67 -1.53 4.77 -16.58
C PRO A 67 -1.06 6.21 -16.29
N GLY A 68 0.25 6.38 -16.14
CA GLY A 68 0.90 7.69 -16.09
C GLY A 68 0.91 8.38 -14.73
N THR A 69 0.25 7.83 -13.70
CA THR A 69 0.25 8.40 -12.36
C THR A 69 0.36 7.33 -11.30
N GLY A 70 1.08 7.62 -10.22
CA GLY A 70 1.27 6.69 -9.11
C GLY A 70 2.45 7.08 -8.24
N ILE A 71 2.64 6.30 -7.17
CA ILE A 71 3.78 6.43 -6.26
C ILE A 71 4.73 5.26 -6.52
N ALA A 72 5.92 5.57 -6.96
CA ALA A 72 6.98 4.60 -7.19
C ALA A 72 8.33 5.15 -6.73
N CYS A 73 9.28 4.27 -6.47
CA CYS A 73 10.66 4.65 -6.18
C CYS A 73 11.62 3.88 -7.09
N ARG A 74 12.81 4.43 -7.27
CA ARG A 74 13.92 3.78 -7.95
C ARG A 74 15.09 3.72 -6.98
N GLY A 75 15.49 2.49 -6.57
CA GLY A 75 16.48 2.25 -5.54
C GLY A 75 15.86 2.11 -4.15
N ASP A 76 16.63 2.36 -3.11
CA ASP A 76 16.26 2.16 -1.73
C ASP A 76 15.12 3.08 -1.28
N VAL A 77 14.31 2.58 -0.35
CA VAL A 77 13.21 3.33 0.27
C VAL A 77 13.50 3.49 1.75
N ASP A 78 13.77 4.72 2.20
CA ASP A 78 14.16 4.99 3.58
C ASP A 78 13.08 4.65 4.62
N THR A 79 11.83 4.65 4.23
CA THR A 79 10.68 4.38 5.10
C THR A 79 10.27 2.92 5.16
N VAL A 80 10.86 2.04 4.34
CA VAL A 80 10.55 0.60 4.31
C VAL A 80 11.79 -0.19 4.66
N LYS A 81 11.91 -0.61 5.92
CA LYS A 81 13.09 -1.28 6.46
C LYS A 81 12.67 -2.46 7.34
N MET A 82 13.47 -3.53 7.31
CA MET A 82 13.41 -4.61 8.27
C MET A 82 14.54 -4.42 9.30
N PHE A 83 14.20 -4.43 10.57
CA PHE A 83 15.14 -4.41 11.68
C PHE A 83 15.22 -5.80 12.29
N TYR A 84 16.42 -6.33 12.49
CA TYR A 84 16.64 -7.65 13.07
C TYR A 84 17.91 -7.68 13.92
N ARG A 85 18.06 -8.70 14.76
CA ARG A 85 19.24 -8.93 15.58
C ARG A 85 19.90 -10.25 15.16
N GLY A 86 21.22 -10.25 15.08
CA GLY A 86 21.99 -11.45 14.75
C GLY A 86 21.90 -11.86 13.28
N ASP A 87 21.84 -13.15 13.03
CA ASP A 87 21.76 -13.71 11.69
C ASP A 87 20.30 -13.79 11.22
N PRO A 88 19.95 -13.19 10.08
CA PRO A 88 18.59 -13.24 9.56
C PRO A 88 18.10 -14.66 9.22
N THR A 89 19.00 -15.62 8.97
CA THR A 89 18.61 -17.02 8.70
C THR A 89 17.98 -17.74 9.89
N GLY A 90 18.19 -17.22 11.10
CA GLY A 90 17.62 -17.76 12.34
C GLY A 90 16.29 -17.12 12.77
N LEU A 91 15.67 -16.28 11.95
CA LEU A 91 14.41 -15.62 12.30
C LEU A 91 13.24 -16.60 12.30
N GLU A 92 12.60 -16.76 13.45
CA GLU A 92 11.39 -17.57 13.62
C GLU A 92 10.11 -16.77 13.42
N SER A 93 10.13 -15.48 13.76
CA SER A 93 8.97 -14.59 13.63
C SER A 93 9.34 -13.18 13.19
N VAL A 94 8.42 -12.49 12.51
CA VAL A 94 8.57 -11.11 12.04
C VAL A 94 7.31 -10.32 12.38
N ALA A 95 7.46 -9.25 13.14
CA ALA A 95 6.38 -8.29 13.37
C ALA A 95 6.25 -7.35 12.17
N VAL A 96 5.04 -7.19 11.64
CA VAL A 96 4.76 -6.37 10.47
C VAL A 96 3.64 -5.38 10.74
N ASP A 97 3.77 -4.18 10.17
CA ASP A 97 2.73 -3.16 10.21
C ASP A 97 1.47 -3.66 9.50
N ARG A 98 0.34 -3.69 10.21
CA ARG A 98 -0.97 -4.07 9.69
C ARG A 98 -1.44 -3.22 8.51
N GLY A 99 -1.04 -1.94 8.43
CA GLY A 99 -1.34 -1.04 7.32
C GLY A 99 -0.55 -1.34 6.04
N SER A 100 0.58 -2.05 6.17
CA SER A 100 1.48 -2.34 5.05
C SER A 100 1.03 -3.59 4.28
N ARG A 101 0.95 -3.50 2.96
CA ARG A 101 0.47 -4.61 2.10
C ARG A 101 1.57 -5.12 1.18
N THR A 102 2.05 -4.29 0.27
CA THR A 102 3.07 -4.68 -0.71
C THR A 102 4.39 -5.03 -0.05
N SER A 103 4.86 -4.23 0.93
CA SER A 103 6.13 -4.46 1.61
C SER A 103 6.17 -5.79 2.36
N VAL A 104 5.05 -6.18 2.98
CA VAL A 104 4.95 -7.46 3.72
C VAL A 104 5.07 -8.65 2.76
N VAL A 105 4.40 -8.59 1.60
CA VAL A 105 4.51 -9.65 0.59
C VAL A 105 5.92 -9.72 0.02
N LEU A 106 6.52 -8.56 -0.31
CA LEU A 106 7.88 -8.48 -0.80
C LEU A 106 8.87 -9.05 0.23
N LEU A 107 8.71 -8.70 1.50
CA LEU A 107 9.55 -9.22 2.58
C LEU A 107 9.47 -10.76 2.67
N ARG A 108 8.29 -11.34 2.56
CA ARG A 108 8.13 -12.82 2.54
C ARG A 108 8.90 -13.46 1.38
N ILE A 109 8.80 -12.87 0.20
CA ILE A 109 9.53 -13.34 -0.99
C ILE A 109 11.04 -13.24 -0.76
N LEU A 110 11.52 -12.09 -0.29
CA LEU A 110 12.95 -11.88 -0.06
C LEU A 110 13.53 -12.82 1.00
N LEU A 111 12.83 -13.03 2.11
CA LEU A 111 13.28 -13.95 3.17
C LEU A 111 13.36 -15.39 2.64
N GLN A 112 12.39 -15.79 1.83
CA GLN A 112 12.41 -17.12 1.23
C GLN A 112 13.50 -17.26 0.17
N GLU A 113 13.61 -16.33 -0.78
CA GLU A 113 14.48 -16.45 -1.96
C GLU A 113 15.96 -16.20 -1.61
N GLN A 114 16.25 -15.26 -0.69
CA GLN A 114 17.62 -14.90 -0.34
C GLN A 114 18.17 -15.65 0.88
N PHE A 115 17.31 -15.97 1.85
CA PHE A 115 17.74 -16.58 3.11
C PHE A 115 17.19 -17.99 3.31
N GLY A 116 16.30 -18.47 2.45
CA GLY A 116 15.72 -19.82 2.52
C GLY A 116 14.79 -20.04 3.72
N ILE A 117 14.30 -18.97 4.36
CA ILE A 117 13.48 -19.04 5.57
C ILE A 117 12.03 -18.60 5.33
N ARG A 118 11.13 -19.12 6.17
CA ARG A 118 9.69 -18.79 6.16
C ARG A 118 9.23 -18.55 7.60
N PRO A 119 9.62 -17.42 8.22
CA PRO A 119 9.20 -17.09 9.57
C PRO A 119 7.70 -16.86 9.67
N GLU A 120 7.16 -16.96 10.88
CA GLU A 120 5.80 -16.53 11.18
C GLU A 120 5.68 -15.00 11.10
N PHE A 121 4.58 -14.49 10.49
CA PHE A 121 4.31 -13.05 10.38
C PHE A 121 3.19 -12.65 11.32
N THR A 122 3.50 -11.80 12.29
CA THR A 122 2.53 -11.25 13.26
C THR A 122 2.24 -9.81 12.93
N GLU A 123 0.97 -9.48 12.68
CA GLU A 123 0.54 -8.10 12.45
C GLU A 123 0.53 -7.31 13.76
N ILE A 124 1.10 -6.11 13.72
CA ILE A 124 1.08 -5.15 14.84
C ILE A 124 0.51 -3.81 14.38
N GLU A 125 -0.10 -3.08 15.29
CA GLU A 125 -0.49 -1.70 15.02
C GLU A 125 0.76 -0.80 15.02
N PRO A 126 0.89 0.11 14.04
CA PRO A 126 1.96 1.10 14.04
C PRO A 126 1.81 2.02 15.25
N ARG A 127 2.91 2.36 15.88
CA ARG A 127 2.97 3.31 17.01
C ARG A 127 3.27 4.71 16.52
#